data_9feffb17e15284f528d7303914635658
#
_entry.id   9feffb17e15284f528d7303914635658
#
_cell.length_a   1.000
_cell.length_b   1.000
_cell.length_c   1.000
_cell.angle_alpha   90.00
_cell.angle_beta   90.00
_cell.angle_gamma   90.00
#
_symmetry.space_group_name_H-M   'P 1'
#
loop_
_entity.id
_entity.type
_entity.pdbx_description
1 polymer ?
#
loop_
_entity_poly.entity_id
_entity_poly.type
_entity_poly.pdbx_seq_one_letter_code
_entity_poly.pdbx_strand_id
1 'polypeptide(L)'
;DALTDGLILLRYLFSISGDPLINGAIASNASRTSASDIQHYIEQYLPRSRLSEKRGIGYGTGGGQQELSPQDFAVIGERMSWWYDWSPSSNESVREVYPSLGIDFTPMAWGLNFNENNMRQYLDSNPDVKYLLGFNEPNFENQANLTPQQAANAWPILESIADDYNLKIVGPAVNNSSTYGAWDYLDAFFDACTDCRVDFIGVHVYRKDQERFKEFIREAYQYGKPVWLTEWAGNAGGQGAIWPETPDVHMNYLADTTRWLESEANIYRYAWFVGRNKEGVGNFPHNGLLGANGETTPLGELYFSIPRSGYLYQPNSKIPAVGATNLHGFTYNEPSDSDNITAVTSHTSGTGYLEFDFDIQESQTYQLEIRVASSSNTSLTLLTGQESLQTIQINTGSLSNWHTVVSDAFELGLGKKTLRIETDSNTAITSVKLVTPETLSEPVSTPEITVGESTAFIPRDDSTWTHVIPLAFLSDGASSQGAQTLSINITELPPSGANYRVIRTNANGFWFSVNPQELVLGNNIITVEGESFDRAVRVQISSPNIRFNALSV
;
A
#
# COMPACT_ATOMS: atom_id res chain seq x y z
N ASP A 1 -25.97 -23.89 -1.81
CA ASP A 1 -25.79 -25.11 -1.00
C ASP A 1 -24.32 -25.57 -1.06
N ALA A 2 -23.92 -26.42 -0.11
CA ALA A 2 -22.51 -26.79 0.08
C ALA A 2 -21.84 -27.41 -1.17
N LEU A 3 -22.61 -28.06 -2.05
CA LEU A 3 -22.07 -28.71 -3.25
C LEU A 3 -21.85 -27.68 -4.38
N THR A 4 -22.84 -26.85 -4.66
CA THR A 4 -22.76 -25.85 -5.73
C THR A 4 -21.85 -24.69 -5.34
N ASP A 5 -21.93 -24.22 -4.10
CA ASP A 5 -21.05 -23.16 -3.59
C ASP A 5 -19.59 -23.64 -3.53
N GLY A 6 -19.36 -24.90 -3.11
CA GLY A 6 -18.05 -25.53 -3.13
C GLY A 6 -17.47 -25.68 -4.55
N LEU A 7 -18.31 -26.00 -5.54
CA LEU A 7 -17.90 -26.10 -6.93
C LEU A 7 -17.51 -24.73 -7.50
N ILE A 8 -18.27 -23.68 -7.20
CA ILE A 8 -17.97 -22.31 -7.61
C ILE A 8 -16.65 -21.86 -6.98
N LEU A 9 -16.47 -22.08 -5.68
CA LEU A 9 -15.24 -21.73 -4.98
C LEU A 9 -14.02 -22.48 -5.57
N LEU A 10 -14.14 -23.78 -5.85
CA LEU A 10 -13.09 -24.54 -6.52
C LEU A 10 -12.75 -23.97 -7.90
N ARG A 11 -13.74 -23.67 -8.72
CA ARG A 11 -13.53 -23.07 -10.03
C ARG A 11 -12.81 -21.73 -9.92
N TYR A 12 -13.22 -20.89 -8.95
CA TYR A 12 -12.55 -19.63 -8.69
C TYR A 12 -11.09 -19.81 -8.29
N LEU A 13 -10.80 -20.74 -7.38
CA LEU A 13 -9.43 -21.08 -6.95
C LEU A 13 -8.55 -21.61 -8.09
N PHE A 14 -9.15 -22.18 -9.13
CA PHE A 14 -8.47 -22.57 -10.38
C PHE A 14 -8.49 -21.45 -11.43
N SER A 15 -8.70 -20.20 -11.02
CA SER A 15 -8.71 -19.00 -11.88
C SER A 15 -9.76 -19.03 -13.00
N ILE A 16 -10.81 -19.81 -12.84
CA ILE A 16 -11.95 -19.82 -13.77
C ILE A 16 -12.85 -18.64 -13.45
N SER A 17 -13.08 -17.76 -14.41
CA SER A 17 -13.87 -16.53 -14.28
C SER A 17 -14.99 -16.43 -15.33
N GLY A 18 -15.87 -15.44 -15.22
CA GLY A 18 -16.99 -15.24 -16.13
C GLY A 18 -18.01 -16.38 -16.09
N ASP A 19 -18.75 -16.58 -17.18
CA ASP A 19 -19.79 -17.60 -17.26
C ASP A 19 -19.34 -19.03 -16.91
N PRO A 20 -18.14 -19.48 -17.27
CA PRO A 20 -17.63 -20.78 -16.85
C PRO A 20 -17.54 -20.97 -15.32
N LEU A 21 -17.35 -19.90 -14.56
CA LEU A 21 -17.33 -19.94 -13.09
C LEU A 21 -18.65 -20.46 -12.52
N ILE A 22 -19.76 -20.01 -13.09
CA ILE A 22 -21.11 -20.21 -12.54
C ILE A 22 -21.94 -21.26 -13.30
N ASN A 23 -21.51 -21.67 -14.50
CA ASN A 23 -22.30 -22.53 -15.37
C ASN A 23 -22.63 -23.89 -14.70
N GLY A 24 -23.94 -24.17 -14.57
CA GLY A 24 -24.45 -25.37 -13.92
C GLY A 24 -24.24 -25.43 -12.41
N ALA A 25 -23.82 -24.33 -11.76
CA ALA A 25 -23.58 -24.25 -10.31
C ALA A 25 -24.47 -23.19 -9.61
N ILE A 26 -25.42 -22.59 -10.30
CA ILE A 26 -26.37 -21.63 -9.73
C ILE A 26 -27.68 -22.32 -9.46
N ALA A 27 -28.13 -22.30 -8.20
CA ALA A 27 -29.45 -22.78 -7.82
C ALA A 27 -30.52 -21.78 -8.26
N SER A 28 -31.73 -22.26 -8.57
CA SER A 28 -32.85 -21.44 -9.03
C SER A 28 -33.31 -20.37 -8.03
N ASN A 29 -32.98 -20.56 -6.76
CA ASN A 29 -33.27 -19.64 -5.64
C ASN A 29 -32.02 -18.91 -5.13
N ALA A 30 -30.94 -18.90 -5.88
CA ALA A 30 -29.70 -18.21 -5.46
C ALA A 30 -29.91 -16.70 -5.36
N SER A 31 -29.39 -16.10 -4.31
CA SER A 31 -29.44 -14.64 -4.10
C SER A 31 -28.49 -13.87 -5.03
N ARG A 32 -27.46 -14.54 -5.57
CA ARG A 32 -26.52 -14.01 -6.56
C ARG A 32 -26.51 -14.92 -7.77
N THR A 33 -26.65 -14.36 -8.94
CA THR A 33 -26.80 -15.11 -10.19
C THR A 33 -25.82 -14.71 -11.29
N SER A 34 -25.16 -13.55 -11.14
CA SER A 34 -24.13 -13.13 -12.09
C SER A 34 -22.74 -13.60 -11.66
N ALA A 35 -21.89 -13.92 -12.63
CA ALA A 35 -20.52 -14.32 -12.36
C ALA A 35 -19.72 -13.22 -11.64
N SER A 36 -19.92 -11.95 -12.01
CA SER A 36 -19.25 -10.82 -11.39
C SER A 36 -19.65 -10.62 -9.92
N ASP A 37 -20.94 -10.73 -9.59
CA ASP A 37 -21.42 -10.60 -8.20
C ASP A 37 -20.93 -11.74 -7.32
N ILE A 38 -20.86 -12.94 -7.88
CA ILE A 38 -20.36 -14.12 -7.17
C ILE A 38 -18.86 -14.03 -6.98
N GLN A 39 -18.12 -13.64 -8.00
CA GLN A 39 -16.68 -13.41 -7.90
C GLN A 39 -16.37 -12.35 -6.85
N HIS A 40 -17.03 -11.19 -6.91
CA HIS A 40 -16.88 -10.14 -5.92
C HIS A 40 -17.22 -10.62 -4.49
N TYR A 41 -18.28 -11.42 -4.34
CA TYR A 41 -18.62 -12.03 -3.05
C TYR A 41 -17.54 -12.97 -2.54
N ILE A 42 -16.99 -13.84 -3.39
CA ILE A 42 -15.89 -14.75 -3.03
C ILE A 42 -14.67 -13.94 -2.59
N GLU A 43 -14.31 -12.90 -3.34
CA GLU A 43 -13.16 -12.03 -3.06
C GLU A 43 -13.25 -11.31 -1.70
N GLN A 44 -14.45 -11.06 -1.20
CA GLN A 44 -14.65 -10.52 0.15
C GLN A 44 -14.28 -11.49 1.28
N TYR A 45 -14.37 -12.80 1.03
CA TYR A 45 -14.17 -13.83 2.06
C TYR A 45 -12.89 -14.65 1.89
N LEU A 46 -12.27 -14.59 0.72
CA LEU A 46 -10.95 -15.20 0.55
C LEU A 46 -9.90 -14.36 1.27
N PRO A 47 -8.89 -15.01 1.88
CA PRO A 47 -7.73 -14.29 2.37
C PRO A 47 -7.13 -13.49 1.22
N ARG A 48 -7.19 -12.17 1.28
CA ARG A 48 -6.51 -11.32 0.31
C ARG A 48 -5.02 -11.64 0.39
N SER A 49 -4.36 -11.75 -0.74
CA SER A 49 -2.90 -11.92 -0.80
C SER A 49 -2.24 -10.58 -0.45
N ARG A 50 -2.34 -10.19 0.82
CA ARG A 50 -1.77 -8.94 1.31
C ARG A 50 -0.26 -9.05 1.44
N LEU A 51 0.41 -7.93 1.20
CA LEU A 51 1.84 -7.81 1.46
C LEU A 51 2.18 -8.10 2.92
N SER A 52 1.29 -7.74 3.85
CA SER A 52 1.43 -8.04 5.28
C SER A 52 0.08 -8.12 5.99
N GLU A 53 -0.10 -9.15 6.83
CA GLU A 53 -1.23 -9.27 7.76
C GLU A 53 -0.94 -8.63 9.14
N LYS A 54 0.33 -8.29 9.40
CA LYS A 54 0.78 -7.72 10.67
C LYS A 54 0.81 -6.20 10.67
N ARG A 55 1.00 -5.61 9.48
CA ARG A 55 1.29 -4.19 9.30
C ARG A 55 0.07 -3.32 9.52
N GLY A 56 0.28 -2.27 10.30
CA GLY A 56 -0.70 -1.23 10.55
C GLY A 56 -0.08 0.15 10.68
N ILE A 57 -0.91 1.12 11.04
CA ILE A 57 -0.49 2.50 11.28
C ILE A 57 -1.27 3.10 12.46
N GLY A 58 -0.58 3.86 13.31
CA GLY A 58 -1.21 4.80 14.23
C GLY A 58 -1.55 6.08 13.47
N TYR A 59 -2.85 6.40 13.32
CA TYR A 59 -3.27 7.50 12.46
C TYR A 59 -4.54 8.15 12.96
N GLY A 60 -4.46 9.38 13.47
CA GLY A 60 -5.60 10.07 14.05
C GLY A 60 -5.43 11.59 14.10
N THR A 61 -6.42 12.26 14.68
CA THR A 61 -6.50 13.73 14.77
C THR A 61 -5.83 14.34 16.01
N GLY A 62 -5.21 13.50 16.86
CA GLY A 62 -4.54 13.95 18.09
C GLY A 62 -3.15 14.53 17.86
N GLY A 63 -2.72 15.49 18.71
CA GLY A 63 -1.31 15.88 18.82
C GLY A 63 -0.70 16.64 17.65
N GLY A 64 -1.51 17.30 16.79
CA GLY A 64 -1.00 18.10 15.67
C GLY A 64 -0.92 17.36 14.35
N GLN A 65 -1.45 16.15 14.28
CA GLN A 65 -1.63 15.39 13.04
C GLN A 65 -2.73 16.01 12.16
N GLN A 66 -2.58 15.88 10.86
CA GLN A 66 -3.63 16.30 9.92
C GLN A 66 -4.79 15.32 9.94
N GLU A 67 -5.98 15.79 9.53
CA GLU A 67 -7.18 14.96 9.47
C GLU A 67 -7.01 13.76 8.54
N LEU A 68 -7.66 12.66 8.91
CA LEU A 68 -7.83 11.46 8.09
C LEU A 68 -8.60 11.79 6.82
N SER A 69 -8.19 11.21 5.70
CA SER A 69 -8.85 11.39 4.42
C SER A 69 -9.15 10.05 3.75
N PRO A 70 -10.29 9.90 3.05
CA PRO A 70 -10.57 8.73 2.23
C PRO A 70 -9.48 8.43 1.20
N GLN A 71 -8.81 9.46 0.68
CA GLN A 71 -7.73 9.34 -0.29
C GLN A 71 -6.51 8.63 0.29
N ASP A 72 -6.23 8.81 1.58
CA ASP A 72 -5.14 8.11 2.25
C ASP A 72 -5.34 6.59 2.24
N PHE A 73 -6.54 6.14 2.56
CA PHE A 73 -6.88 4.72 2.52
C PHE A 73 -6.86 4.16 1.09
N ALA A 74 -7.29 4.93 0.10
CA ALA A 74 -7.21 4.54 -1.30
C ALA A 74 -5.75 4.32 -1.77
N VAL A 75 -4.82 5.19 -1.33
CA VAL A 75 -3.38 5.06 -1.63
C VAL A 75 -2.74 3.89 -0.88
N ILE A 76 -3.09 3.69 0.39
CA ILE A 76 -2.60 2.56 1.18
C ILE A 76 -3.11 1.24 0.59
N GLY A 77 -4.39 1.17 0.23
CA GLY A 77 -5.02 0.00 -0.37
C GLY A 77 -4.82 -1.26 0.46
N GLU A 78 -4.50 -2.37 -0.22
CA GLU A 78 -4.29 -3.69 0.40
C GLU A 78 -2.89 -3.89 1.00
N ARG A 79 -2.08 -2.82 1.08
CA ARG A 79 -0.70 -2.88 1.57
C ARG A 79 -0.59 -2.90 3.10
N MET A 80 -1.73 -2.72 3.80
CA MET A 80 -1.85 -2.67 5.25
C MET A 80 -3.09 -3.46 5.70
N SER A 81 -3.07 -4.02 6.92
CA SER A 81 -4.16 -4.85 7.44
C SER A 81 -5.01 -4.17 8.52
N TRP A 82 -4.47 -3.20 9.23
CA TRP A 82 -5.17 -2.55 10.34
C TRP A 82 -4.66 -1.14 10.63
N TRP A 83 -5.48 -0.38 11.38
CA TRP A 83 -5.14 0.95 11.86
C TRP A 83 -5.88 1.28 13.15
N TYR A 84 -5.43 2.30 13.83
CA TYR A 84 -6.11 2.89 14.98
C TYR A 84 -5.76 4.39 15.07
N ASP A 85 -6.50 5.13 15.88
CA ASP A 85 -6.37 6.57 16.04
C ASP A 85 -6.46 7.04 17.50
N TRP A 86 -6.07 6.17 18.42
CA TRP A 86 -6.13 6.40 19.87
C TRP A 86 -7.55 6.68 20.39
N SER A 87 -8.57 6.42 19.63
CA SER A 87 -9.98 6.73 19.92
C SER A 87 -10.80 5.46 20.14
N PRO A 88 -11.95 5.57 20.87
CA PRO A 88 -12.88 4.46 21.07
C PRO A 88 -13.70 4.11 19.82
N SER A 89 -13.67 4.95 18.77
CA SER A 89 -14.37 4.74 17.51
C SER A 89 -13.62 5.39 16.35
N SER A 90 -13.73 4.83 15.15
CA SER A 90 -13.12 5.42 13.96
C SER A 90 -13.77 6.76 13.59
N ASN A 91 -13.03 7.62 12.90
CA ASN A 91 -13.57 8.86 12.35
C ASN A 91 -14.64 8.57 11.28
N GLU A 92 -15.75 9.32 11.31
CA GLU A 92 -16.88 9.12 10.38
C GLU A 92 -16.49 9.33 8.92
N SER A 93 -15.57 10.26 8.64
CA SER A 93 -15.15 10.60 7.27
C SER A 93 -14.52 9.44 6.50
N VAL A 94 -13.99 8.42 7.20
CA VAL A 94 -13.30 7.28 6.60
C VAL A 94 -13.99 5.94 6.88
N ARG A 95 -15.06 5.94 7.68
CA ARG A 95 -15.71 4.73 8.20
C ARG A 95 -16.24 3.79 7.12
N GLU A 96 -16.65 4.31 5.98
CA GLU A 96 -17.13 3.49 4.86
C GLU A 96 -16.02 3.04 3.91
N VAL A 97 -14.82 3.64 3.99
CA VAL A 97 -13.74 3.41 3.02
C VAL A 97 -12.86 2.24 3.43
N TYR A 98 -12.27 2.29 4.63
CA TYR A 98 -11.28 1.29 5.07
C TYR A 98 -11.84 -0.15 5.15
N PRO A 99 -13.14 -0.39 5.52
CA PRO A 99 -13.66 -1.76 5.54
C PRO A 99 -13.76 -2.36 4.14
N SER A 100 -14.12 -1.55 3.12
CA SER A 100 -14.19 -2.01 1.73
C SER A 100 -12.83 -2.46 1.19
N LEU A 101 -11.73 -1.92 1.75
CA LEU A 101 -10.36 -2.35 1.48
C LEU A 101 -9.93 -3.53 2.39
N GLY A 102 -10.83 -3.98 3.27
CA GLY A 102 -10.59 -5.04 4.24
C GLY A 102 -9.54 -4.65 5.30
N ILE A 103 -9.38 -3.37 5.60
CA ILE A 103 -8.49 -2.85 6.64
C ILE A 103 -9.29 -2.79 7.94
N ASP A 104 -8.78 -3.39 9.01
CA ASP A 104 -9.45 -3.39 10.33
C ASP A 104 -9.18 -2.08 11.07
N PHE A 105 -10.20 -1.46 11.65
CA PHE A 105 -10.01 -0.47 12.71
C PHE A 105 -9.99 -1.17 14.07
N THR A 106 -9.09 -0.73 14.96
CA THR A 106 -9.02 -1.27 16.32
C THR A 106 -9.30 -0.15 17.33
N PRO A 107 -10.45 -0.16 18.00
CA PRO A 107 -10.78 0.83 19.03
C PRO A 107 -9.83 0.75 20.23
N MET A 108 -9.59 1.88 20.90
CA MET A 108 -8.71 1.98 22.06
C MET A 108 -9.44 2.57 23.27
N ALA A 109 -9.27 1.95 24.43
CA ALA A 109 -9.53 2.54 25.73
C ALA A 109 -8.26 3.28 26.20
N TRP A 110 -8.05 4.52 25.74
CA TRP A 110 -6.79 5.26 25.93
C TRP A 110 -6.39 5.41 27.41
N GLY A 111 -7.34 5.62 28.30
CA GLY A 111 -7.15 5.75 29.75
C GLY A 111 -8.48 5.59 30.45
N LEU A 112 -8.56 5.83 31.78
CA LEU A 112 -9.77 5.62 32.59
C LEU A 112 -11.01 6.39 32.09
N ASN A 113 -10.79 7.54 31.46
CA ASN A 113 -11.87 8.42 31.01
C ASN A 113 -12.25 8.23 29.53
N PHE A 114 -11.94 7.08 28.94
CA PHE A 114 -12.40 6.80 27.59
C PHE A 114 -13.93 6.77 27.50
N ASN A 115 -14.49 7.14 26.36
CA ASN A 115 -15.93 7.18 26.18
C ASN A 115 -16.46 5.77 25.86
N GLU A 116 -16.82 5.01 26.90
CA GLU A 116 -17.37 3.65 26.79
C GLU A 116 -18.64 3.61 25.92
N ASN A 117 -19.56 4.57 26.11
CA ASN A 117 -20.80 4.60 25.34
C ASN A 117 -20.52 4.77 23.83
N ASN A 118 -19.58 5.64 23.46
CA ASN A 118 -19.18 5.80 22.07
C ASN A 118 -18.56 4.51 21.51
N MET A 119 -17.70 3.84 22.29
CA MET A 119 -17.12 2.56 21.90
C MET A 119 -18.19 1.50 21.64
N ARG A 120 -19.14 1.33 22.56
CA ARG A 120 -20.23 0.38 22.41
C ARG A 120 -21.13 0.69 21.20
N GLN A 121 -21.52 1.96 21.00
CA GLN A 121 -22.27 2.39 19.83
C GLN A 121 -21.53 2.11 18.51
N TYR A 122 -20.22 2.30 18.52
CA TYR A 122 -19.39 1.98 17.37
C TYR A 122 -19.36 0.47 17.11
N LEU A 123 -19.17 -0.35 18.13
CA LEU A 123 -19.15 -1.81 18.04
C LEU A 123 -20.52 -2.39 17.64
N ASP A 124 -21.64 -1.83 18.11
CA ASP A 124 -22.99 -2.19 17.67
C ASP A 124 -23.17 -2.06 16.14
N SER A 125 -22.52 -1.06 15.58
CA SER A 125 -22.60 -0.77 14.12
C SER A 125 -21.49 -1.45 13.29
N ASN A 126 -20.48 -2.04 13.95
CA ASN A 126 -19.31 -2.64 13.31
C ASN A 126 -18.98 -4.03 13.90
N PRO A 127 -19.81 -5.04 13.63
CA PRO A 127 -19.69 -6.37 14.24
C PRO A 127 -18.44 -7.14 13.80
N ASP A 128 -17.73 -6.68 12.77
CA ASP A 128 -16.50 -7.30 12.27
C ASP A 128 -15.24 -6.89 13.04
N VAL A 129 -15.36 -5.96 14.00
CA VAL A 129 -14.25 -5.61 14.91
C VAL A 129 -13.88 -6.81 15.76
N LYS A 130 -12.58 -7.10 15.86
CA LYS A 130 -12.07 -8.32 16.52
C LYS A 130 -11.22 -8.04 17.75
N TYR A 131 -10.73 -6.81 17.90
CA TYR A 131 -9.72 -6.46 18.90
C TYR A 131 -10.08 -5.16 19.60
N LEU A 132 -9.62 -5.05 20.85
CA LEU A 132 -9.70 -3.85 21.68
C LEU A 132 -8.30 -3.54 22.23
N LEU A 133 -7.79 -2.33 21.98
CA LEU A 133 -6.56 -1.86 22.61
C LEU A 133 -6.85 -1.36 24.03
N GLY A 134 -6.02 -1.80 24.97
CA GLY A 134 -6.04 -1.35 26.35
C GLY A 134 -5.41 0.04 26.53
N PHE A 135 -5.02 0.37 27.77
CA PHE A 135 -4.54 1.69 28.14
C PHE A 135 -3.24 2.08 27.43
N ASN A 136 -3.21 3.33 26.96
CA ASN A 136 -2.07 3.90 26.23
C ASN A 136 -0.99 4.38 27.19
N GLU A 137 0.19 3.79 27.14
CA GLU A 137 1.38 4.16 27.93
C GLU A 137 1.07 4.47 29.40
N PRO A 138 0.41 3.56 30.12
CA PRO A 138 0.01 3.85 31.50
C PRO A 138 1.18 4.03 32.45
N ASN A 139 2.36 3.51 32.08
CA ASN A 139 3.61 3.68 32.80
C ASN A 139 4.30 5.04 32.53
N PHE A 140 3.71 5.93 31.71
CA PHE A 140 4.32 7.20 31.32
C PHE A 140 3.52 8.40 31.85
N GLU A 141 4.19 9.30 32.57
CA GLU A 141 3.56 10.38 33.34
C GLU A 141 2.74 11.34 32.48
N ASN A 142 3.14 11.57 31.23
CA ASN A 142 2.46 12.47 30.29
C ASN A 142 1.45 11.76 29.37
N GLN A 143 1.12 10.49 29.64
CA GLN A 143 0.19 9.67 28.89
C GLN A 143 -0.99 9.24 29.78
N ALA A 144 -1.48 8.04 29.67
CA ALA A 144 -2.60 7.62 30.54
C ALA A 144 -2.26 7.68 32.04
N ASN A 145 -0.99 7.57 32.39
CA ASN A 145 -0.46 7.80 33.75
C ASN A 145 -1.26 7.07 34.83
N LEU A 146 -1.31 5.76 34.75
CA LEU A 146 -2.04 4.89 35.66
C LEU A 146 -1.05 4.04 36.48
N THR A 147 -1.26 3.95 37.77
CA THR A 147 -0.57 2.90 38.51
C THR A 147 -1.04 1.51 38.06
N PRO A 148 -0.21 0.47 38.21
CA PRO A 148 -0.62 -0.91 37.87
C PRO A 148 -1.93 -1.31 38.56
N GLN A 149 -2.12 -0.92 39.83
CA GLN A 149 -3.34 -1.18 40.59
C GLN A 149 -4.57 -0.44 40.03
N GLN A 150 -4.42 0.81 39.55
CA GLN A 150 -5.51 1.56 38.91
C GLN A 150 -5.91 0.91 37.58
N ALA A 151 -4.92 0.51 36.79
CA ALA A 151 -5.15 -0.22 35.54
C ALA A 151 -5.87 -1.54 35.79
N ALA A 152 -5.41 -2.33 36.77
CA ALA A 152 -6.03 -3.60 37.19
C ALA A 152 -7.48 -3.42 37.68
N ASN A 153 -7.74 -2.41 38.49
CA ASN A 153 -9.07 -2.13 39.00
C ASN A 153 -10.08 -1.72 37.90
N ALA A 154 -9.61 -1.10 36.83
CA ALA A 154 -10.43 -0.68 35.69
C ALA A 154 -10.55 -1.74 34.60
N TRP A 155 -9.68 -2.76 34.61
CA TRP A 155 -9.63 -3.79 33.56
C TRP A 155 -10.94 -4.53 33.32
N PRO A 156 -11.77 -4.86 34.36
CA PRO A 156 -13.07 -5.50 34.17
C PRO A 156 -14.03 -4.76 33.23
N ILE A 157 -13.86 -3.45 33.02
CA ILE A 157 -14.68 -2.69 32.07
C ILE A 157 -14.32 -3.12 30.63
N LEU A 158 -13.02 -3.28 30.35
CA LEU A 158 -12.55 -3.74 29.04
C LEU A 158 -12.97 -5.18 28.77
N GLU A 159 -12.91 -6.03 29.81
CA GLU A 159 -13.38 -7.42 29.73
C GLU A 159 -14.87 -7.49 29.42
N SER A 160 -15.69 -6.69 30.12
CA SER A 160 -17.14 -6.62 29.85
C SER A 160 -17.43 -6.22 28.39
N ILE A 161 -16.74 -5.21 27.86
CA ILE A 161 -16.89 -4.83 26.46
C ILE A 161 -16.45 -5.97 25.54
N ALA A 162 -15.31 -6.57 25.83
CA ALA A 162 -14.77 -7.65 25.01
C ALA A 162 -15.65 -8.91 25.03
N ASP A 163 -16.33 -9.21 26.15
CA ASP A 163 -17.28 -10.32 26.26
C ASP A 163 -18.56 -10.02 25.47
N ASP A 164 -19.11 -8.81 25.61
CA ASP A 164 -20.34 -8.40 24.93
C ASP A 164 -20.19 -8.45 23.39
N TYR A 165 -18.99 -8.17 22.87
CA TYR A 165 -18.72 -8.08 21.43
C TYR A 165 -17.76 -9.16 20.89
N ASN A 166 -17.41 -10.16 21.71
CA ASN A 166 -16.49 -11.25 21.36
C ASN A 166 -15.12 -10.75 20.84
N LEU A 167 -14.54 -9.76 21.54
CA LEU A 167 -13.24 -9.18 21.18
C LEU A 167 -12.09 -9.88 21.92
N LYS A 168 -10.91 -9.79 21.35
CA LYS A 168 -9.62 -10.06 22.01
C LYS A 168 -9.03 -8.77 22.54
N ILE A 169 -8.41 -8.82 23.72
CA ILE A 169 -7.88 -7.63 24.41
C ILE A 169 -6.35 -7.60 24.30
N VAL A 170 -5.84 -6.47 23.81
CA VAL A 170 -4.42 -6.13 23.91
C VAL A 170 -4.18 -5.48 25.27
N GLY A 171 -3.17 -5.95 25.99
CA GLY A 171 -2.77 -5.43 27.28
C GLY A 171 -2.44 -3.94 27.28
N PRO A 172 -2.17 -3.37 28.47
CA PRO A 172 -1.70 -2.00 28.54
C PRO A 172 -0.44 -1.83 27.68
N ALA A 173 -0.43 -0.86 26.76
CA ALA A 173 0.71 -0.62 25.88
C ALA A 173 1.79 0.15 26.64
N VAL A 174 2.81 -0.55 27.15
CA VAL A 174 3.88 0.05 27.94
C VAL A 174 4.97 0.67 27.06
N ASN A 175 5.47 1.85 27.46
CA ASN A 175 6.52 2.58 26.74
C ASN A 175 7.91 2.24 27.30
N ASN A 176 8.87 2.08 26.39
CA ASN A 176 10.27 1.77 26.72
C ASN A 176 11.08 2.92 27.35
N SER A 177 10.57 4.14 27.30
CA SER A 177 11.28 5.37 27.71
C SER A 177 10.80 5.94 29.04
N SER A 178 9.81 5.31 29.68
CA SER A 178 9.27 5.74 30.97
C SER A 178 10.28 5.55 32.09
N THR A 179 10.16 6.41 33.12
CA THR A 179 10.88 6.26 34.41
C THR A 179 10.38 5.07 35.19
N TYR A 180 9.12 4.67 35.02
CA TYR A 180 8.61 3.39 35.51
C TYR A 180 8.85 2.34 34.43
N GLY A 181 9.78 1.42 34.66
CA GLY A 181 10.19 0.40 33.71
C GLY A 181 8.99 -0.34 33.11
N ALA A 182 9.05 -0.62 31.81
CA ALA A 182 7.96 -1.26 31.11
C ALA A 182 7.59 -2.63 31.72
N TRP A 183 8.60 -3.43 32.00
CA TRP A 183 8.42 -4.78 32.53
C TRP A 183 8.05 -4.76 34.01
N ASP A 184 8.66 -3.89 34.83
CA ASP A 184 8.24 -3.68 36.23
C ASP A 184 6.77 -3.28 36.32
N TYR A 185 6.29 -2.48 35.35
CA TYR A 185 4.89 -2.09 35.29
C TYR A 185 3.98 -3.27 34.96
N LEU A 186 4.31 -4.06 33.93
CA LEU A 186 3.50 -5.22 33.52
C LEU A 186 3.50 -6.30 34.60
N ASP A 187 4.64 -6.58 35.23
CA ASP A 187 4.72 -7.51 36.34
C ASP A 187 3.77 -7.09 37.49
N ALA A 188 3.85 -5.82 37.90
CA ALA A 188 2.98 -5.29 38.95
C ALA A 188 1.49 -5.23 38.50
N PHE A 189 1.21 -5.02 37.22
CA PHE A 189 -0.15 -5.09 36.68
C PHE A 189 -0.71 -6.52 36.78
N PHE A 190 0.03 -7.52 36.34
CA PHE A 190 -0.40 -8.93 36.42
C PHE A 190 -0.49 -9.43 37.84
N ASP A 191 0.38 -8.97 38.75
CA ASP A 191 0.28 -9.26 40.18
C ASP A 191 -0.99 -8.69 40.79
N ALA A 192 -1.40 -7.48 40.36
CA ALA A 192 -2.63 -6.82 40.84
C ALA A 192 -3.90 -7.39 40.16
N CYS A 193 -3.76 -8.07 39.04
CA CYS A 193 -4.85 -8.53 38.17
C CYS A 193 -4.66 -10.00 37.77
N THR A 194 -4.64 -10.88 38.75
CA THR A 194 -4.32 -12.32 38.60
C THR A 194 -5.27 -13.07 37.64
N ASP A 195 -6.53 -12.65 37.56
CA ASP A 195 -7.56 -13.27 36.73
C ASP A 195 -7.91 -12.44 35.47
N CYS A 196 -7.20 -11.37 35.20
CA CYS A 196 -7.46 -10.51 34.03
C CYS A 196 -7.19 -11.23 32.72
N ARG A 197 -8.14 -11.14 31.81
CA ARG A 197 -7.98 -11.62 30.45
C ARG A 197 -7.17 -10.61 29.64
N VAL A 198 -5.98 -11.02 29.24
CA VAL A 198 -5.11 -10.31 28.31
C VAL A 198 -4.71 -11.29 27.22
N ASP A 199 -5.09 -11.03 25.98
CA ASP A 199 -4.80 -11.93 24.85
C ASP A 199 -3.44 -11.65 24.21
N PHE A 200 -2.98 -10.39 24.25
CA PHE A 200 -1.74 -9.92 23.65
C PHE A 200 -1.01 -8.94 24.57
N ILE A 201 0.32 -8.90 24.48
CA ILE A 201 1.12 -7.87 25.17
C ILE A 201 1.23 -6.64 24.28
N GLY A 202 0.80 -5.48 24.78
CA GLY A 202 0.95 -4.18 24.13
C GLY A 202 2.29 -3.53 24.47
N VAL A 203 3.03 -3.02 23.48
CA VAL A 203 4.30 -2.31 23.70
C VAL A 203 4.46 -1.13 22.74
N HIS A 204 5.20 -0.08 23.18
CA HIS A 204 5.67 1.04 22.37
C HIS A 204 7.19 1.12 22.44
N VAL A 205 7.84 1.31 21.28
CA VAL A 205 9.31 1.34 21.21
C VAL A 205 9.81 2.48 20.34
N TYR A 206 10.51 3.41 20.95
CA TYR A 206 11.13 4.55 20.30
C TYR A 206 12.65 4.50 20.49
N ARG A 207 13.35 3.82 19.59
CA ARG A 207 14.80 3.62 19.64
C ARG A 207 15.44 3.70 18.27
N LYS A 208 16.60 4.36 18.15
CA LYS A 208 17.39 4.39 16.91
C LYS A 208 18.29 3.17 16.73
N ASP A 209 18.68 2.53 17.84
CA ASP A 209 19.50 1.34 17.83
C ASP A 209 18.62 0.11 17.58
N GLN A 210 18.82 -0.54 16.44
CA GLN A 210 18.01 -1.66 15.99
C GLN A 210 18.15 -2.90 16.89
N GLU A 211 19.34 -3.18 17.44
CA GLU A 211 19.51 -4.34 18.32
C GLU A 211 18.81 -4.13 19.65
N ARG A 212 18.92 -2.95 20.24
CA ARG A 212 18.19 -2.59 21.46
C ARG A 212 16.67 -2.51 21.23
N PHE A 213 16.24 -2.17 20.02
CA PHE A 213 14.82 -2.24 19.61
C PHE A 213 14.33 -3.70 19.65
N LYS A 214 15.08 -4.60 19.01
CA LYS A 214 14.76 -6.03 18.96
C LYS A 214 14.82 -6.69 20.34
N GLU A 215 15.85 -6.38 21.12
CA GLU A 215 16.02 -6.87 22.50
C GLU A 215 14.80 -6.51 23.36
N PHE A 216 14.40 -5.25 23.37
CA PHE A 216 13.24 -4.79 24.14
C PHE A 216 11.96 -5.54 23.76
N ILE A 217 11.70 -5.74 22.47
CA ILE A 217 10.52 -6.48 22.04
C ILE A 217 10.59 -7.96 22.45
N ARG A 218 11.79 -8.58 22.35
CA ARG A 218 11.98 -9.99 22.76
C ARG A 218 11.76 -10.20 24.26
N GLU A 219 12.05 -9.21 25.08
CA GLU A 219 11.76 -9.28 26.51
C GLU A 219 10.25 -9.45 26.78
N ALA A 220 9.35 -8.92 25.94
CA ALA A 220 7.91 -9.14 26.06
C ALA A 220 7.49 -10.61 25.91
N TYR A 221 8.33 -11.44 25.26
CA TYR A 221 8.01 -12.86 25.04
C TYR A 221 7.96 -13.68 26.35
N GLN A 222 8.55 -13.17 27.44
CA GLN A 222 8.48 -13.80 28.77
C GLN A 222 7.05 -14.01 29.28
N TYR A 223 6.09 -13.20 28.82
CA TYR A 223 4.69 -13.32 29.21
C TYR A 223 3.93 -14.44 28.47
N GLY A 224 4.57 -15.15 27.53
CA GLY A 224 3.97 -16.29 26.81
C GLY A 224 2.79 -15.94 25.92
N LYS A 225 2.64 -14.66 25.56
CA LYS A 225 1.56 -14.15 24.70
C LYS A 225 2.13 -13.47 23.46
N PRO A 226 1.42 -13.48 22.33
CA PRO A 226 1.85 -12.73 21.15
C PRO A 226 1.94 -11.22 21.44
N VAL A 227 2.88 -10.54 20.81
CA VAL A 227 3.13 -9.12 21.01
C VAL A 227 2.42 -8.30 19.94
N TRP A 228 1.82 -7.21 20.38
CA TRP A 228 1.25 -6.17 19.55
C TRP A 228 2.05 -4.87 19.75
N LEU A 229 2.91 -4.53 18.80
CA LEU A 229 3.70 -3.31 18.81
C LEU A 229 2.86 -2.16 18.21
N THR A 230 2.11 -1.47 19.07
CA THR A 230 1.12 -0.47 18.63
C THR A 230 1.76 0.84 18.21
N GLU A 231 2.95 1.17 18.72
CA GLU A 231 3.72 2.33 18.28
C GLU A 231 5.21 2.01 18.19
N TRP A 232 5.82 2.43 17.09
CA TRP A 232 7.27 2.42 16.97
C TRP A 232 7.75 3.42 15.92
N ALA A 233 8.89 4.02 16.20
CA ALA A 233 9.67 4.83 15.27
C ALA A 233 11.11 4.93 15.76
N GLY A 234 12.03 5.33 14.89
CA GLY A 234 13.36 5.65 15.31
C GLY A 234 13.41 6.93 16.12
N ASN A 235 14.12 6.93 17.26
CA ASN A 235 14.31 8.11 18.09
C ASN A 235 15.70 8.08 18.76
N ALA A 236 16.35 9.25 18.89
CA ALA A 236 17.66 9.38 19.53
C ALA A 236 17.64 9.13 21.04
N GLY A 237 16.46 9.21 21.69
CA GLY A 237 16.32 9.22 23.13
C GLY A 237 16.79 10.53 23.78
N GLY A 238 16.01 11.05 24.72
CA GLY A 238 16.28 12.29 25.45
C GLY A 238 15.62 13.53 24.88
N GLN A 239 15.38 14.53 25.76
CA GLN A 239 14.77 15.80 25.38
C GLN A 239 15.71 16.59 24.45
N GLY A 240 15.19 16.99 23.29
CA GLY A 240 15.91 17.84 22.33
C GLY A 240 16.85 17.11 21.38
N ALA A 241 16.97 15.79 21.45
CA ALA A 241 17.73 15.03 20.49
C ALA A 241 16.90 14.80 19.21
N ILE A 242 17.40 15.28 18.08
CA ILE A 242 16.79 15.07 16.77
C ILE A 242 17.40 13.81 16.13
N TRP A 243 16.56 12.89 15.75
CA TRP A 243 16.92 11.73 14.94
C TRP A 243 15.68 11.28 14.16
N PRO A 244 15.77 10.92 12.92
CA PRO A 244 16.98 10.86 12.08
C PRO A 244 17.46 12.25 11.63
N GLU A 245 18.75 12.34 11.31
CA GLU A 245 19.34 13.56 10.77
C GLU A 245 18.94 13.80 9.30
N THR A 246 18.67 12.71 8.57
CA THR A 246 18.26 12.71 7.15
C THR A 246 17.16 11.68 6.90
N PRO A 247 16.33 11.86 5.87
CA PRO A 247 15.32 10.86 5.47
C PRO A 247 15.91 9.48 5.21
N ASP A 248 17.05 9.38 4.53
CA ASP A 248 17.68 8.09 4.17
C ASP A 248 18.04 7.24 5.39
N VAL A 249 18.53 7.87 6.46
CA VAL A 249 18.82 7.17 7.73
C VAL A 249 17.54 6.54 8.29
N HIS A 250 16.43 7.27 8.23
CA HIS A 250 15.14 6.77 8.69
C HIS A 250 14.59 5.66 7.81
N MET A 251 14.75 5.79 6.49
CA MET A 251 14.32 4.76 5.53
C MET A 251 15.05 3.44 5.76
N ASN A 252 16.37 3.48 5.95
CA ASN A 252 17.16 2.27 6.24
C ASN A 252 16.73 1.63 7.58
N TYR A 253 16.55 2.44 8.62
CA TYR A 253 16.05 1.96 9.91
C TYR A 253 14.68 1.29 9.79
N LEU A 254 13.71 1.97 9.14
CA LEU A 254 12.37 1.46 8.94
C LEU A 254 12.37 0.15 8.14
N ALA A 255 13.14 0.07 7.06
CA ALA A 255 13.19 -1.11 6.23
C ALA A 255 13.70 -2.34 6.99
N ASP A 256 14.83 -2.20 7.69
CA ASP A 256 15.45 -3.29 8.42
C ASP A 256 14.57 -3.78 9.58
N THR A 257 13.99 -2.83 10.34
CA THR A 257 13.10 -3.18 11.45
C THR A 257 11.78 -3.76 10.96
N THR A 258 11.20 -3.26 9.86
CA THR A 258 9.98 -3.84 9.26
C THR A 258 10.21 -5.27 8.80
N ARG A 259 11.32 -5.56 8.08
CA ARG A 259 11.65 -6.92 7.65
C ARG A 259 11.81 -7.87 8.83
N TRP A 260 12.47 -7.39 9.90
CA TRP A 260 12.58 -8.17 11.12
C TRP A 260 11.21 -8.44 11.76
N LEU A 261 10.36 -7.43 11.90
CA LEU A 261 8.99 -7.59 12.46
C LEU A 261 8.15 -8.58 11.65
N GLU A 262 8.28 -8.57 10.32
CA GLU A 262 7.59 -9.55 9.46
C GLU A 262 8.10 -10.98 9.69
N SER A 263 9.39 -11.16 9.99
CA SER A 263 10.00 -12.48 10.21
C SER A 263 9.72 -13.07 11.60
N GLU A 264 9.43 -12.24 12.61
CA GLU A 264 9.26 -12.68 14.00
C GLU A 264 7.88 -13.31 14.24
N ALA A 265 7.85 -14.60 14.60
CA ALA A 265 6.61 -15.34 14.81
C ALA A 265 5.78 -14.82 16.00
N ASN A 266 6.44 -14.29 17.04
CA ASN A 266 5.78 -13.78 18.24
C ASN A 266 5.18 -12.38 18.05
N ILE A 267 5.49 -11.67 16.98
CA ILE A 267 4.84 -10.42 16.62
C ILE A 267 3.53 -10.72 15.91
N TYR A 268 2.43 -10.34 16.54
CA TYR A 268 1.11 -10.51 15.98
C TYR A 268 0.72 -9.36 15.03
N ARG A 269 0.86 -8.11 15.51
CA ARG A 269 0.64 -6.87 14.74
C ARG A 269 1.64 -5.80 15.15
N TYR A 270 1.92 -4.87 14.24
CA TYR A 270 2.75 -3.71 14.50
C TYR A 270 2.23 -2.49 13.74
N ALA A 271 2.41 -1.27 14.28
CA ALA A 271 2.01 -0.03 13.66
C ALA A 271 3.11 1.03 13.77
N TRP A 272 3.46 1.62 12.63
CA TRP A 272 4.38 2.74 12.59
C TRP A 272 3.74 4.00 13.19
N PHE A 273 4.50 4.75 13.94
CA PHE A 273 4.17 6.08 14.43
C PHE A 273 4.91 7.13 13.56
N VAL A 274 4.24 7.82 12.59
CA VAL A 274 2.81 7.98 12.49
C VAL A 274 2.39 8.08 11.00
N GLY A 275 1.11 7.89 10.71
CA GLY A 275 0.59 7.96 9.34
C GLY A 275 0.90 9.28 8.65
N ARG A 276 0.48 10.39 9.23
CA ARG A 276 0.83 11.73 8.72
C ARG A 276 1.40 12.58 9.84
N ASN A 277 2.54 13.23 9.58
CA ASN A 277 3.13 14.16 10.50
C ASN A 277 3.16 15.58 9.89
N LYS A 278 2.81 16.57 10.68
CA LYS A 278 2.94 17.97 10.27
C LYS A 278 4.40 18.38 10.38
N GLU A 279 4.93 18.99 9.33
CA GLU A 279 6.30 19.53 9.35
C GLU A 279 6.55 20.38 10.61
N GLY A 280 7.66 20.09 11.29
CA GLY A 280 8.10 20.84 12.47
C GLY A 280 7.37 20.51 13.77
N VAL A 281 6.51 19.48 13.81
CA VAL A 281 5.84 19.05 15.04
C VAL A 281 6.55 17.84 15.65
N GLY A 282 7.01 18.01 16.88
CA GLY A 282 7.58 16.94 17.72
C GLY A 282 9.03 16.58 17.43
N ASN A 283 9.51 15.56 18.13
CA ASN A 283 10.89 15.06 18.07
C ASN A 283 11.09 13.97 17.00
N PHE A 284 10.19 13.86 16.02
CA PHE A 284 10.17 12.82 15.00
C PHE A 284 10.20 13.42 13.59
N PRO A 285 11.31 14.04 13.17
CA PRO A 285 11.41 14.49 11.78
C PRO A 285 11.37 13.30 10.83
N HIS A 286 10.80 13.49 9.66
CA HIS A 286 10.78 12.51 8.58
C HIS A 286 10.09 11.17 8.88
N ASN A 287 9.14 11.12 9.84
CA ASN A 287 8.44 9.88 10.18
C ASN A 287 7.05 9.73 9.55
N GLY A 288 6.54 10.75 8.86
CA GLY A 288 5.25 10.67 8.17
C GLY A 288 5.27 9.72 6.98
N LEU A 289 4.30 8.82 6.90
CA LEU A 289 4.14 7.88 5.78
C LEU A 289 3.33 8.48 4.64
N LEU A 290 2.48 9.46 4.94
CA LEU A 290 1.54 10.08 4.02
C LEU A 290 1.81 11.58 3.89
N GLY A 291 1.74 12.09 2.68
CA GLY A 291 1.80 13.49 2.35
C GLY A 291 0.47 14.22 2.54
N ALA A 292 0.37 15.46 2.07
CA ALA A 292 -0.76 16.33 2.37
C ALA A 292 -2.06 15.96 1.63
N ASN A 293 -1.97 15.30 0.48
CA ASN A 293 -3.09 15.12 -0.45
C ASN A 293 -3.43 13.65 -0.73
N GLY A 294 -3.13 12.74 0.19
CA GLY A 294 -3.39 11.31 0.01
C GLY A 294 -2.33 10.60 -0.85
N GLU A 295 -1.15 11.16 -1.01
CA GLU A 295 0.02 10.49 -1.58
C GLU A 295 0.88 9.86 -0.48
N THR A 296 1.66 8.84 -0.83
CA THR A 296 2.71 8.31 0.05
C THR A 296 3.95 9.22 0.03
N THR A 297 4.62 9.36 1.17
CA THR A 297 5.99 9.85 1.20
C THR A 297 6.95 8.75 0.73
N PRO A 298 8.23 9.05 0.41
CA PRO A 298 9.22 8.00 0.15
C PRO A 298 9.32 6.96 1.28
N LEU A 299 9.23 7.40 2.54
CA LEU A 299 9.19 6.51 3.70
C LEU A 299 7.93 5.64 3.71
N GLY A 300 6.78 6.23 3.35
CA GLY A 300 5.50 5.52 3.24
C GLY A 300 5.51 4.50 2.11
N GLU A 301 6.03 4.86 0.93
CA GLU A 301 6.15 3.91 -0.17
C GLU A 301 7.01 2.72 0.21
N LEU A 302 8.14 2.96 0.88
CA LEU A 302 9.00 1.91 1.42
C LEU A 302 8.23 1.03 2.43
N TYR A 303 7.58 1.64 3.42
CA TYR A 303 6.84 0.91 4.45
C TYR A 303 5.77 -0.01 3.87
N PHE A 304 4.96 0.52 2.97
CA PHE A 304 3.84 -0.21 2.37
C PHE A 304 4.27 -1.22 1.30
N SER A 305 5.51 -1.19 0.81
CA SER A 305 5.99 -2.08 -0.25
C SER A 305 6.77 -3.30 0.26
N ILE A 306 7.27 -3.30 1.50
CA ILE A 306 8.00 -4.45 2.06
C ILE A 306 7.04 -5.63 2.23
N PRO A 307 7.31 -6.80 1.61
CA PRO A 307 6.44 -7.95 1.74
C PRO A 307 6.66 -8.70 3.06
N ARG A 308 5.65 -9.44 3.49
CA ARG A 308 5.79 -10.43 4.56
C ARG A 308 6.75 -11.55 4.15
N SER A 309 7.30 -12.22 5.13
CA SER A 309 8.10 -13.42 4.90
C SER A 309 7.31 -14.47 4.09
N GLY A 310 7.92 -14.98 3.03
CA GLY A 310 7.31 -15.99 2.16
C GLY A 310 6.20 -15.45 1.23
N TYR A 311 6.11 -14.13 1.05
CA TYR A 311 5.21 -13.55 0.03
C TYR A 311 5.65 -13.96 -1.38
N LEU A 312 4.68 -14.25 -2.25
CA LEU A 312 4.92 -14.62 -3.64
C LEU A 312 4.21 -13.62 -4.55
N TYR A 313 4.99 -12.98 -5.41
CA TYR A 313 4.48 -12.08 -6.43
C TYR A 313 3.86 -12.83 -7.60
N GLN A 314 2.87 -12.23 -8.24
CA GLN A 314 2.32 -12.74 -9.49
C GLN A 314 3.06 -12.10 -10.69
N PRO A 315 3.26 -12.83 -11.79
CA PRO A 315 3.71 -12.24 -13.05
C PRO A 315 2.83 -11.06 -13.49
N ASN A 316 3.35 -10.18 -14.30
CA ASN A 316 2.72 -8.96 -14.82
C ASN A 316 2.45 -7.84 -13.80
N SER A 317 2.78 -8.04 -12.52
CA SER A 317 2.73 -6.99 -11.50
C SER A 317 4.02 -6.17 -11.53
N LYS A 318 3.91 -4.83 -11.53
CA LYS A 318 5.06 -3.93 -11.30
C LYS A 318 5.41 -3.97 -9.82
N ILE A 319 6.62 -4.38 -9.49
CA ILE A 319 7.08 -4.57 -8.11
C ILE A 319 8.12 -3.50 -7.82
N PRO A 320 7.90 -2.60 -6.83
CA PRO A 320 8.95 -1.69 -6.37
C PRO A 320 10.20 -2.47 -5.91
N ALA A 321 11.39 -1.99 -6.23
CA ALA A 321 12.63 -2.66 -5.83
C ALA A 321 12.77 -2.80 -4.30
N VAL A 322 12.22 -1.85 -3.54
CA VAL A 322 12.10 -1.91 -2.08
C VAL A 322 11.24 -3.10 -1.59
N GLY A 323 10.39 -3.63 -2.46
CA GLY A 323 9.56 -4.82 -2.23
C GLY A 323 10.30 -6.14 -2.49
N ALA A 324 11.60 -6.14 -2.75
CA ALA A 324 12.38 -7.37 -2.86
C ALA A 324 12.16 -8.28 -1.63
N THR A 325 11.96 -9.57 -1.83
CA THR A 325 11.76 -10.54 -0.75
C THR A 325 13.04 -10.74 0.06
N ASN A 326 14.19 -10.52 -0.58
CA ASN A 326 15.49 -10.45 0.07
C ASN A 326 16.36 -9.38 -0.62
N LEU A 327 17.16 -8.66 0.16
CA LEU A 327 17.96 -7.55 -0.33
C LEU A 327 19.28 -7.51 0.46
N HIS A 328 20.41 -7.39 -0.26
CA HIS A 328 21.73 -7.29 0.34
C HIS A 328 22.62 -6.32 -0.45
N GLY A 329 23.40 -5.51 0.27
CA GLY A 329 24.35 -4.59 -0.36
C GLY A 329 23.71 -3.35 -1.00
N PHE A 330 22.50 -2.99 -0.61
CA PHE A 330 21.79 -1.80 -1.06
C PHE A 330 21.38 -0.90 0.10
N THR A 331 21.24 0.37 -0.18
CA THR A 331 20.60 1.38 0.67
C THR A 331 19.34 1.91 0.02
N TYR A 332 18.45 2.45 0.83
CA TYR A 332 17.21 3.07 0.36
C TYR A 332 17.43 4.56 0.21
N ASN A 333 17.04 5.11 -0.93
CA ASN A 333 17.19 6.52 -1.25
C ASN A 333 15.86 7.11 -1.68
N GLU A 334 15.70 8.42 -1.53
CA GLU A 334 14.56 9.13 -2.10
C GLU A 334 14.50 8.93 -3.62
N PRO A 335 13.28 8.85 -4.18
CA PRO A 335 13.12 8.63 -5.60
C PRO A 335 13.71 9.80 -6.38
N SER A 336 14.46 9.47 -7.43
CA SER A 336 14.91 10.42 -8.44
C SER A 336 14.30 10.11 -9.81
N ASP A 337 13.38 9.14 -9.88
CA ASP A 337 12.62 8.77 -11.08
C ASP A 337 11.26 9.49 -11.12
N SER A 338 10.75 9.73 -12.33
CA SER A 338 9.42 10.33 -12.57
C SER A 338 8.25 9.56 -11.96
N ASP A 339 8.44 8.27 -11.68
CA ASP A 339 7.41 7.39 -11.11
C ASP A 339 7.23 7.55 -9.59
N ASN A 340 8.01 8.40 -8.95
CA ASN A 340 8.01 8.64 -7.50
C ASN A 340 8.23 7.38 -6.64
N ILE A 341 8.84 6.34 -7.21
CA ILE A 341 9.13 5.07 -6.54
C ILE A 341 10.50 5.17 -5.86
N THR A 342 10.54 4.82 -4.57
CA THR A 342 11.78 4.76 -3.80
C THR A 342 12.80 3.83 -4.46
N ALA A 343 14.00 4.36 -4.73
CA ALA A 343 15.08 3.58 -5.30
C ALA A 343 15.85 2.79 -4.23
N VAL A 344 16.38 1.65 -4.61
CA VAL A 344 17.47 0.99 -3.88
C VAL A 344 18.76 1.20 -4.67
N THR A 345 19.82 1.62 -3.98
CA THR A 345 21.12 1.91 -4.62
C THR A 345 22.19 1.00 -4.04
N SER A 346 22.95 0.33 -4.91
CA SER A 346 24.02 -0.56 -4.51
C SER A 346 25.15 0.21 -3.83
N HIS A 347 25.77 -0.39 -2.79
CA HIS A 347 26.96 0.15 -2.15
C HIS A 347 28.15 0.18 -3.09
N THR A 348 29.07 1.14 -2.88
CA THR A 348 30.27 1.33 -3.69
C THR A 348 31.32 0.23 -3.54
N SER A 349 31.14 -0.74 -2.64
CA SER A 349 32.08 -1.83 -2.38
C SER A 349 31.37 -3.18 -2.26
N GLY A 350 31.49 -3.99 -3.30
CA GLY A 350 31.03 -5.38 -3.31
C GLY A 350 29.78 -5.61 -4.15
N THR A 351 29.46 -6.87 -4.38
CA THR A 351 28.28 -7.30 -5.13
C THR A 351 27.05 -7.23 -4.25
N GLY A 352 26.06 -6.45 -4.67
CA GLY A 352 24.72 -6.41 -4.07
C GLY A 352 23.75 -7.31 -4.83
N TYR A 353 22.67 -7.75 -4.18
CA TYR A 353 21.60 -8.47 -4.87
C TYR A 353 20.21 -8.12 -4.34
N LEU A 354 19.23 -8.28 -5.22
CA LEU A 354 17.80 -8.24 -4.96
C LEU A 354 17.19 -9.59 -5.35
N GLU A 355 16.34 -10.15 -4.51
CA GLU A 355 15.57 -11.35 -4.81
C GLU A 355 14.07 -11.05 -4.81
N PHE A 356 13.37 -11.66 -5.75
CA PHE A 356 11.90 -11.61 -5.85
C PHE A 356 11.38 -13.02 -5.98
N ASP A 357 10.50 -13.42 -5.07
CA ASP A 357 9.82 -14.70 -5.09
C ASP A 357 8.53 -14.61 -5.88
N PHE A 358 8.39 -15.40 -6.92
CA PHE A 358 7.20 -15.47 -7.77
C PHE A 358 6.45 -16.78 -7.59
N ASP A 359 5.12 -16.72 -7.73
CA ASP A 359 4.25 -17.87 -7.87
C ASP A 359 3.91 -18.06 -9.36
N ILE A 360 4.56 -19.01 -9.99
CA ILE A 360 4.40 -19.30 -11.42
C ILE A 360 3.25 -20.28 -11.61
N GLN A 361 2.14 -19.78 -12.16
CA GLN A 361 0.92 -20.56 -12.41
C GLN A 361 0.93 -21.25 -13.77
N GLU A 362 1.75 -20.78 -14.70
CA GLU A 362 1.88 -21.36 -16.05
C GLU A 362 3.35 -21.58 -16.38
N SER A 363 3.69 -22.81 -16.81
CA SER A 363 5.04 -23.13 -17.28
C SER A 363 5.21 -22.61 -18.70
N GLN A 364 5.95 -21.51 -18.83
CA GLN A 364 6.15 -20.83 -20.11
C GLN A 364 7.39 -19.94 -20.08
N THR A 365 7.64 -19.29 -21.20
CA THR A 365 8.71 -18.32 -21.36
C THR A 365 8.36 -16.98 -20.72
N TYR A 366 9.31 -16.38 -20.01
CA TYR A 366 9.19 -15.07 -19.36
C TYR A 366 10.37 -14.17 -19.74
N GLN A 367 10.20 -12.88 -19.48
CA GLN A 367 11.24 -11.84 -19.50
C GLN A 367 11.12 -10.98 -18.26
N LEU A 368 12.23 -10.40 -17.80
CA LEU A 368 12.24 -9.49 -16.67
C LEU A 368 12.52 -8.07 -17.15
N GLU A 369 11.56 -7.18 -16.95
CA GLU A 369 11.75 -5.73 -17.08
C GLU A 369 12.36 -5.20 -15.80
N ILE A 370 13.40 -4.37 -15.89
CA ILE A 370 14.09 -3.75 -14.75
C ILE A 370 14.23 -2.26 -15.03
N ARG A 371 13.69 -1.43 -14.15
CA ARG A 371 13.85 0.02 -14.20
C ARG A 371 15.11 0.42 -13.42
N VAL A 372 16.13 0.87 -14.13
CA VAL A 372 17.50 0.99 -13.61
C VAL A 372 18.18 2.29 -14.08
N ALA A 373 19.06 2.80 -13.22
CA ALA A 373 20.02 3.87 -13.52
C ALA A 373 21.41 3.49 -13.02
N SER A 374 22.46 3.96 -13.70
CA SER A 374 23.85 3.73 -13.26
C SER A 374 24.74 4.93 -13.58
N SER A 375 25.68 5.23 -12.69
CA SER A 375 26.64 6.33 -12.89
C SER A 375 27.90 5.92 -13.67
N SER A 376 28.06 4.63 -13.94
CA SER A 376 29.21 4.07 -14.67
C SER A 376 28.79 2.81 -15.44
N ASN A 377 29.69 2.31 -16.29
CA ASN A 377 29.50 0.98 -16.88
C ASN A 377 29.44 -0.07 -15.78
N THR A 378 28.36 -0.80 -15.75
CA THR A 378 28.12 -1.90 -14.80
C THR A 378 27.32 -3.01 -15.46
N SER A 379 27.13 -4.11 -14.75
CA SER A 379 26.32 -5.23 -15.23
C SER A 379 25.26 -5.60 -14.22
N LEU A 380 24.10 -6.05 -14.71
CA LEU A 380 23.10 -6.78 -13.95
C LEU A 380 23.20 -8.25 -14.34
N THR A 381 23.43 -9.13 -13.39
CA THR A 381 23.37 -10.57 -13.62
C THR A 381 22.05 -11.09 -13.07
N LEU A 382 21.23 -11.66 -13.95
CA LEU A 382 19.96 -12.29 -13.61
C LEU A 382 20.18 -13.79 -13.37
N LEU A 383 19.70 -14.29 -12.22
CA LEU A 383 19.80 -15.68 -11.85
C LEU A 383 18.43 -16.25 -11.43
N THR A 384 18.26 -17.56 -11.59
CA THR A 384 17.21 -18.34 -10.95
C THR A 384 17.86 -19.47 -10.12
N GLY A 385 17.67 -19.45 -8.81
CA GLY A 385 18.43 -20.34 -7.91
C GLY A 385 19.95 -20.06 -8.00
N GLN A 386 20.71 -21.07 -8.46
CA GLN A 386 22.17 -20.95 -8.68
C GLN A 386 22.52 -20.77 -10.17
N GLU A 387 21.55 -20.80 -11.05
CA GLU A 387 21.75 -20.74 -12.51
C GLU A 387 21.72 -19.27 -12.97
N SER A 388 22.78 -18.86 -13.67
CA SER A 388 22.83 -17.55 -14.34
C SER A 388 22.06 -17.61 -15.64
N LEU A 389 21.02 -16.79 -15.75
CA LEU A 389 20.19 -16.70 -16.97
C LEU A 389 20.81 -15.76 -17.98
N GLN A 390 21.28 -14.58 -17.52
CA GLN A 390 21.81 -13.54 -18.39
C GLN A 390 22.63 -12.52 -17.61
N THR A 391 23.59 -11.87 -18.29
CA THR A 391 24.25 -10.64 -17.83
C THR A 391 23.93 -9.50 -18.80
N ILE A 392 23.31 -8.43 -18.29
CA ILE A 392 22.88 -7.24 -19.03
C ILE A 392 23.87 -6.11 -18.73
N GLN A 393 24.47 -5.51 -19.76
CA GLN A 393 25.34 -4.36 -19.58
C GLN A 393 24.53 -3.08 -19.44
N ILE A 394 24.83 -2.28 -18.42
CA ILE A 394 24.12 -1.04 -18.10
C ILE A 394 25.09 0.14 -18.14
N ASN A 395 24.70 1.19 -18.82
CA ASN A 395 25.36 2.48 -18.79
C ASN A 395 24.35 3.59 -19.09
N THR A 396 23.85 4.22 -18.05
CA THR A 396 22.92 5.36 -18.20
C THR A 396 23.63 6.71 -18.00
N GLY A 397 24.91 6.67 -17.58
CA GLY A 397 25.76 7.85 -17.39
C GLY A 397 25.47 8.64 -16.11
N SER A 398 24.34 8.41 -15.45
CA SER A 398 23.95 9.06 -14.19
C SER A 398 22.92 8.24 -13.45
N LEU A 399 22.92 8.29 -12.10
CA LEU A 399 21.89 7.69 -11.25
C LEU A 399 20.52 8.41 -11.35
N SER A 400 20.46 9.54 -12.05
CA SER A 400 19.20 10.25 -12.36
C SER A 400 18.68 9.99 -13.77
N ASN A 401 19.40 9.21 -14.57
CA ASN A 401 19.00 8.87 -15.95
C ASN A 401 18.46 7.44 -16.00
N TRP A 402 17.15 7.31 -15.90
CA TRP A 402 16.44 6.04 -15.74
C TRP A 402 16.10 5.39 -17.08
N HIS A 403 16.43 4.11 -17.20
CA HIS A 403 16.10 3.29 -18.37
C HIS A 403 15.37 2.02 -17.92
N THR A 404 14.45 1.53 -18.74
CA THR A 404 13.91 0.18 -18.58
C THR A 404 14.70 -0.76 -19.48
N VAL A 405 15.34 -1.74 -18.87
CA VAL A 405 16.00 -2.83 -19.59
C VAL A 405 15.15 -4.09 -19.49
N VAL A 406 15.20 -4.90 -20.53
CA VAL A 406 14.43 -6.16 -20.61
C VAL A 406 15.42 -7.30 -20.82
N SER A 407 15.28 -8.36 -20.06
CA SER A 407 16.10 -9.56 -20.21
C SER A 407 15.80 -10.30 -21.52
N ASP A 408 16.72 -11.17 -21.96
CA ASP A 408 16.36 -12.23 -22.89
C ASP A 408 15.25 -13.09 -22.29
N ALA A 409 14.55 -13.80 -23.15
CA ALA A 409 13.50 -14.71 -22.75
C ALA A 409 14.08 -15.98 -22.08
N PHE A 410 13.48 -16.42 -20.98
CA PHE A 410 13.88 -17.61 -20.23
C PHE A 410 12.66 -18.42 -19.77
N GLU A 411 12.82 -19.73 -19.61
CA GLU A 411 11.76 -20.64 -19.19
C GLU A 411 11.63 -20.68 -17.66
N LEU A 412 10.40 -20.57 -17.15
CA LEU A 412 10.06 -20.87 -15.76
C LEU A 412 9.01 -21.96 -15.69
N GLY A 413 9.30 -23.02 -14.94
CA GLY A 413 8.31 -24.06 -14.61
C GLY A 413 7.38 -23.61 -13.47
N LEU A 414 6.29 -24.36 -13.26
CA LEU A 414 5.29 -24.12 -12.23
C LEU A 414 5.86 -23.99 -10.82
N GLY A 415 5.10 -23.28 -9.95
CA GLY A 415 5.34 -23.12 -8.54
C GLY A 415 6.28 -21.98 -8.18
N LYS A 416 6.77 -21.97 -6.94
CA LYS A 416 7.66 -20.91 -6.45
C LYS A 416 8.96 -20.85 -7.25
N LYS A 417 9.31 -19.66 -7.72
CA LYS A 417 10.59 -19.31 -8.37
C LYS A 417 11.17 -18.06 -7.76
N THR A 418 12.46 -18.12 -7.42
CA THR A 418 13.20 -16.93 -6.96
C THR A 418 14.04 -16.41 -8.12
N LEU A 419 13.81 -15.17 -8.52
CA LEU A 419 14.66 -14.44 -9.44
C LEU A 419 15.57 -13.51 -8.63
N ARG A 420 16.89 -13.57 -8.90
CA ARG A 420 17.89 -12.73 -8.27
C ARG A 420 18.52 -11.83 -9.31
N ILE A 421 18.67 -10.56 -8.96
CA ILE A 421 19.41 -9.56 -9.72
C ILE A 421 20.65 -9.20 -8.91
N GLU A 422 21.84 -9.49 -9.44
CA GLU A 422 23.12 -9.10 -8.86
C GLU A 422 23.72 -7.93 -9.62
N THR A 423 24.38 -7.01 -8.90
CA THR A 423 25.12 -5.90 -9.49
C THR A 423 26.33 -5.53 -8.65
N ASP A 424 27.39 -5.05 -9.31
CA ASP A 424 28.67 -4.79 -8.61
C ASP A 424 28.66 -3.47 -7.84
N SER A 425 28.20 -2.38 -8.44
CA SER A 425 28.18 -1.06 -7.78
C SER A 425 27.53 0.02 -8.64
N ASN A 426 27.31 1.20 -8.03
CA ASN A 426 26.84 2.42 -8.72
C ASN A 426 25.56 2.25 -9.53
N THR A 427 24.70 1.33 -9.08
CA THR A 427 23.44 1.01 -9.74
C THR A 427 22.27 1.33 -8.81
N ALA A 428 21.27 2.00 -9.33
CA ALA A 428 20.00 2.23 -8.66
C ALA A 428 18.87 1.50 -9.40
N ILE A 429 17.97 0.87 -8.68
CA ILE A 429 16.81 0.14 -9.23
C ILE A 429 15.56 0.65 -8.52
N THR A 430 14.51 0.99 -9.28
CA THR A 430 13.22 1.42 -8.72
C THR A 430 12.16 0.33 -8.79
N SER A 431 12.14 -0.46 -9.86
CA SER A 431 11.11 -1.51 -10.01
C SER A 431 11.55 -2.63 -10.92
N VAL A 432 10.87 -3.77 -10.76
CA VAL A 432 10.95 -4.91 -11.65
C VAL A 432 9.54 -5.35 -12.06
N LYS A 433 9.43 -6.06 -13.20
CA LYS A 433 8.20 -6.69 -13.64
C LYS A 433 8.53 -7.96 -14.43
N LEU A 434 8.02 -9.09 -13.98
CA LEU A 434 8.12 -10.34 -14.72
C LEU A 434 6.97 -10.40 -15.73
N VAL A 435 7.28 -10.49 -17.01
CA VAL A 435 6.31 -10.45 -18.11
C VAL A 435 6.41 -11.66 -19.00
N THR A 436 5.33 -12.00 -19.68
CA THR A 436 5.37 -12.98 -20.76
C THR A 436 5.82 -12.30 -22.05
N PRO A 437 6.60 -12.97 -22.93
CA PRO A 437 7.04 -12.37 -24.21
C PRO A 437 5.90 -11.85 -25.09
N GLU A 438 4.73 -12.47 -25.01
CA GLU A 438 3.52 -12.03 -25.72
C GLU A 438 3.03 -10.64 -25.28
N THR A 439 3.37 -10.22 -24.04
CA THR A 439 3.09 -8.85 -23.58
C THR A 439 4.10 -7.83 -24.08
N LEU A 440 5.21 -8.28 -24.68
CA LEU A 440 6.27 -7.44 -25.28
C LEU A 440 6.30 -7.52 -26.81
N SER A 441 5.83 -8.63 -27.40
CA SER A 441 5.94 -8.92 -28.82
C SER A 441 4.62 -8.71 -29.55
N GLU A 442 4.26 -7.54 -29.74
CA GLU A 442 3.71 -6.95 -30.97
C GLU A 442 3.95 -5.45 -30.78
N PRO A 443 4.24 -4.65 -31.80
CA PRO A 443 3.73 -3.30 -31.76
C PRO A 443 2.25 -3.50 -31.54
N VAL A 444 1.77 -3.24 -30.31
CA VAL A 444 0.37 -3.40 -29.92
C VAL A 444 -0.41 -2.87 -31.11
N SER A 445 -1.09 -3.75 -31.86
CA SER A 445 -2.20 -3.30 -32.66
C SER A 445 -3.08 -2.64 -31.60
N THR A 446 -2.99 -1.31 -31.51
CA THR A 446 -3.65 -0.54 -30.47
C THR A 446 -5.09 -1.06 -30.44
N PRO A 447 -5.56 -1.63 -29.32
CA PRO A 447 -6.85 -2.29 -29.29
C PRO A 447 -7.87 -1.26 -29.77
N GLU A 448 -8.69 -1.64 -30.72
CA GLU A 448 -9.77 -0.79 -31.16
C GLU A 448 -10.69 -0.59 -29.95
N ILE A 449 -10.80 0.65 -29.46
CA ILE A 449 -11.59 0.97 -28.28
C ILE A 449 -12.92 1.55 -28.79
N THR A 450 -14.02 0.92 -28.39
CA THR A 450 -15.36 1.47 -28.62
C THR A 450 -15.76 2.36 -27.45
N VAL A 451 -16.10 3.61 -27.74
CA VAL A 451 -16.59 4.55 -26.71
C VAL A 451 -17.86 3.98 -26.09
N GLY A 452 -17.86 3.83 -24.75
CA GLY A 452 -18.98 3.26 -24.00
C GLY A 452 -18.79 1.80 -23.55
N GLU A 453 -17.84 1.06 -24.12
CA GLU A 453 -17.58 -0.34 -23.75
C GLU A 453 -16.27 -0.53 -22.97
N SER A 454 -15.43 0.50 -22.89
CA SER A 454 -14.12 0.43 -22.24
C SER A 454 -14.11 1.15 -20.90
N THR A 455 -13.39 0.58 -19.92
CA THR A 455 -13.09 1.21 -18.61
C THR A 455 -12.29 2.51 -18.73
N ALA A 456 -11.72 2.82 -19.90
CA ALA A 456 -11.08 4.10 -20.18
C ALA A 456 -12.06 5.27 -20.32
N PHE A 457 -13.36 4.98 -20.40
CA PHE A 457 -14.41 5.99 -20.55
C PHE A 457 -15.34 5.98 -19.35
N ILE A 458 -15.49 7.14 -18.71
CA ILE A 458 -16.46 7.34 -17.64
C ILE A 458 -17.71 7.94 -18.26
N PRO A 459 -18.86 7.23 -18.27
CA PRO A 459 -20.14 7.80 -18.73
C PRO A 459 -20.47 9.04 -17.90
N ARG A 460 -20.96 10.09 -18.55
CA ARG A 460 -21.37 11.30 -17.87
C ARG A 460 -22.81 11.68 -18.24
N ASP A 461 -23.54 12.21 -17.26
CA ASP A 461 -24.97 12.48 -17.30
C ASP A 461 -25.31 13.89 -17.83
N ASP A 462 -24.45 14.46 -18.68
CA ASP A 462 -24.81 15.71 -19.36
C ASP A 462 -25.20 15.42 -20.81
N SER A 463 -26.35 15.90 -21.21
CA SER A 463 -27.10 15.51 -22.41
C SER A 463 -26.40 15.77 -23.75
N THR A 464 -25.21 16.36 -23.76
CA THR A 464 -24.47 16.74 -24.98
C THR A 464 -23.08 16.10 -25.09
N TRP A 465 -22.51 15.61 -23.97
CA TRP A 465 -21.14 15.09 -23.91
C TRP A 465 -21.12 13.80 -23.10
N THR A 466 -21.26 12.70 -23.77
CA THR A 466 -21.59 11.43 -23.15
C THR A 466 -20.39 10.64 -22.64
N HIS A 467 -19.17 10.99 -23.06
CA HIS A 467 -17.99 10.19 -22.72
C HIS A 467 -16.77 11.06 -22.43
N VAL A 468 -15.97 10.64 -21.44
CA VAL A 468 -14.79 11.35 -20.97
C VAL A 468 -13.59 10.44 -21.05
N ILE A 469 -12.54 10.86 -21.75
CA ILE A 469 -11.20 10.28 -21.62
C ILE A 469 -10.51 11.07 -20.51
N PRO A 470 -10.27 10.49 -19.32
CA PRO A 470 -9.45 11.16 -18.32
C PRO A 470 -8.00 11.11 -18.80
N LEU A 471 -7.44 12.25 -19.18
CA LEU A 471 -6.00 12.41 -19.37
C LEU A 471 -5.40 12.68 -17.98
N ALA A 472 -5.49 11.71 -17.09
CA ALA A 472 -4.95 11.80 -15.72
C ALA A 472 -3.42 11.76 -15.66
N PHE A 473 -2.75 11.94 -16.79
CA PHE A 473 -1.30 11.82 -16.93
C PHE A 473 -0.57 13.16 -17.02
N LEU A 474 -1.26 14.27 -16.88
CA LEU A 474 -0.58 15.51 -16.58
C LEU A 474 -0.37 15.51 -15.06
N SER A 475 0.73 14.87 -14.64
CA SER A 475 1.13 14.72 -13.24
C SER A 475 1.14 16.07 -12.55
N ASP A 476 0.60 16.08 -11.33
CA ASP A 476 0.78 17.16 -10.37
C ASP A 476 2.24 17.65 -10.35
N GLY A 477 2.43 18.93 -10.60
CA GLY A 477 3.69 19.61 -10.38
C GLY A 477 4.73 19.59 -11.51
N ALA A 478 4.50 18.90 -12.61
CA ALA A 478 5.31 19.15 -13.80
C ALA A 478 4.87 20.49 -14.38
N SER A 479 5.67 21.51 -14.20
CA SER A 479 5.66 22.69 -15.06
C SER A 479 6.07 22.24 -16.45
N SER A 480 5.17 21.59 -17.19
CA SER A 480 5.37 21.28 -18.58
C SER A 480 5.28 22.59 -19.35
N GLN A 481 6.40 23.22 -19.52
CA GLN A 481 6.57 24.22 -20.56
C GLN A 481 6.51 23.51 -21.90
N GLY A 482 5.30 23.24 -22.41
CA GLY A 482 5.10 22.65 -23.72
C GLY A 482 3.69 22.12 -23.89
N ALA A 483 3.15 22.28 -25.09
CA ALA A 483 1.91 21.66 -25.49
C ALA A 483 2.08 20.14 -25.53
N GLN A 484 1.19 19.40 -24.89
CA GLN A 484 1.10 17.95 -25.04
C GLN A 484 0.12 17.60 -26.16
N THR A 485 0.40 16.54 -26.90
CA THR A 485 -0.44 16.10 -28.01
C THR A 485 -0.95 14.70 -27.75
N LEU A 486 -2.28 14.55 -27.77
CA LEU A 486 -2.95 13.26 -27.81
C LEU A 486 -3.27 12.90 -29.25
N SER A 487 -2.70 11.82 -29.75
CA SER A 487 -3.04 11.27 -31.06
C SER A 487 -4.10 10.18 -30.92
N ILE A 488 -5.23 10.35 -31.62
CA ILE A 488 -6.33 9.38 -31.66
C ILE A 488 -6.62 9.02 -33.10
N ASN A 489 -6.53 7.76 -33.47
CA ASN A 489 -6.92 7.27 -34.78
C ASN A 489 -8.38 6.81 -34.75
N ILE A 490 -9.28 7.55 -35.38
CA ILE A 490 -10.70 7.22 -35.47
C ILE A 490 -10.92 6.24 -36.58
N THR A 491 -11.41 5.06 -36.25
CA THR A 491 -11.69 3.96 -37.19
C THR A 491 -13.15 3.93 -37.62
N GLU A 492 -14.06 4.45 -36.82
CA GLU A 492 -15.49 4.53 -37.14
C GLU A 492 -16.12 5.77 -36.52
N LEU A 493 -16.90 6.51 -37.29
CA LEU A 493 -17.71 7.66 -36.86
C LEU A 493 -19.20 7.39 -37.11
N PRO A 494 -20.10 7.84 -36.22
CA PRO A 494 -21.51 7.79 -36.44
C PRO A 494 -21.91 8.68 -37.64
N PRO A 495 -23.01 8.40 -38.34
CA PRO A 495 -23.46 9.20 -39.48
C PRO A 495 -23.71 10.70 -39.19
N SER A 496 -23.97 11.01 -37.91
CA SER A 496 -24.15 12.39 -37.42
C SER A 496 -22.82 13.13 -37.19
N GLY A 497 -21.67 12.47 -37.39
CA GLY A 497 -20.38 13.00 -36.97
C GLY A 497 -20.24 12.99 -35.44
N ALA A 498 -19.07 13.40 -34.96
CA ALA A 498 -18.82 13.61 -33.55
C ALA A 498 -17.82 14.76 -33.35
N ASN A 499 -17.89 15.37 -32.19
CA ASN A 499 -17.01 16.45 -31.78
C ASN A 499 -16.24 16.05 -30.50
N TYR A 500 -15.07 16.63 -30.31
CA TYR A 500 -14.35 16.59 -29.02
C TYR A 500 -14.20 17.99 -28.45
N ARG A 501 -14.02 18.07 -27.15
CA ARG A 501 -13.54 19.27 -26.46
C ARG A 501 -12.55 18.91 -25.37
N VAL A 502 -11.60 19.79 -25.12
CA VAL A 502 -10.68 19.68 -24.00
C VAL A 502 -11.25 20.45 -22.82
N ILE A 503 -11.28 19.82 -21.65
CA ILE A 503 -11.69 20.46 -20.40
C ILE A 503 -10.51 20.47 -19.45
N ARG A 504 -10.26 21.62 -18.84
CA ARG A 504 -9.12 21.88 -17.96
C ARG A 504 -9.63 22.39 -16.61
N THR A 505 -8.92 22.08 -15.53
CA THR A 505 -9.19 22.65 -14.19
C THR A 505 -8.07 23.56 -13.75
N ASN A 506 -8.42 24.76 -13.28
CA ASN A 506 -7.44 25.64 -12.66
C ASN A 506 -7.11 25.25 -11.20
N ALA A 507 -6.16 25.96 -10.59
CA ALA A 507 -5.74 25.76 -9.20
C ALA A 507 -6.89 25.85 -8.17
N ASN A 508 -8.00 26.50 -8.50
CA ASN A 508 -9.18 26.65 -7.65
C ASN A 508 -10.26 25.57 -7.92
N GLY A 509 -9.99 24.59 -8.78
CA GLY A 509 -10.93 23.52 -9.11
C GLY A 509 -12.04 23.91 -10.10
N PHE A 510 -11.99 25.08 -10.72
CA PHE A 510 -12.95 25.48 -11.75
C PHE A 510 -12.61 24.86 -13.10
N TRP A 511 -13.63 24.34 -13.78
CA TRP A 511 -13.51 23.71 -15.09
C TRP A 511 -13.71 24.71 -16.21
N PHE A 512 -12.83 24.66 -17.22
CA PHE A 512 -12.97 25.42 -18.48
C PHE A 512 -13.07 24.45 -19.63
N SER A 513 -13.86 24.77 -20.63
CA SER A 513 -13.88 24.02 -21.88
C SER A 513 -13.27 24.85 -23.02
N VAL A 514 -12.45 24.23 -23.84
CA VAL A 514 -12.06 24.75 -25.14
C VAL A 514 -13.22 24.53 -26.11
N ASN A 515 -13.39 25.41 -27.12
CA ASN A 515 -14.45 25.27 -28.11
C ASN A 515 -14.44 23.86 -28.74
N PRO A 516 -15.61 23.24 -28.93
CA PRO A 516 -15.70 21.93 -29.56
C PRO A 516 -15.09 21.92 -30.95
N GLN A 517 -14.39 20.83 -31.28
CA GLN A 517 -13.83 20.59 -32.61
C GLN A 517 -14.34 19.26 -33.15
N GLU A 518 -14.42 19.15 -34.46
CA GLU A 518 -14.91 17.98 -35.16
C GLU A 518 -13.85 16.87 -35.18
N LEU A 519 -14.28 15.63 -34.92
CA LEU A 519 -13.47 14.43 -35.13
C LEU A 519 -13.62 13.96 -36.57
N VAL A 520 -12.53 13.58 -37.20
CA VAL A 520 -12.52 13.04 -38.55
C VAL A 520 -12.00 11.59 -38.55
N LEU A 521 -12.40 10.82 -39.56
CA LEU A 521 -11.84 9.48 -39.74
C LEU A 521 -10.33 9.58 -39.97
N GLY A 522 -9.58 8.67 -39.36
CA GLY A 522 -8.14 8.67 -39.39
C GLY A 522 -7.52 9.35 -38.16
N ASN A 523 -6.31 9.80 -38.31
CA ASN A 523 -5.54 10.32 -37.18
C ASN A 523 -5.95 11.75 -36.81
N ASN A 524 -6.44 11.93 -35.58
CA ASN A 524 -6.74 13.22 -34.96
C ASN A 524 -5.65 13.57 -33.97
N ILE A 525 -5.05 14.73 -34.11
CA ILE A 525 -4.06 15.26 -33.16
C ILE A 525 -4.74 16.31 -32.31
N ILE A 526 -4.94 15.99 -31.04
CA ILE A 526 -5.54 16.89 -30.05
C ILE A 526 -4.39 17.52 -29.26
N THR A 527 -4.11 18.80 -29.52
CA THR A 527 -3.10 19.54 -28.78
C THR A 527 -3.73 20.12 -27.51
N VAL A 528 -3.14 19.81 -26.38
CA VAL A 528 -3.50 20.35 -25.08
C VAL A 528 -2.40 21.30 -24.64
N GLU A 529 -2.65 22.59 -24.72
CA GLU A 529 -1.76 23.60 -24.16
C GLU A 529 -2.02 23.67 -22.66
N GLY A 530 -1.05 23.20 -21.86
CA GLY A 530 -1.09 23.27 -20.41
C GLY A 530 -0.56 24.62 -19.91
N GLU A 531 -1.31 25.29 -19.05
CA GLU A 531 -0.79 26.38 -18.23
C GLU A 531 -0.30 25.82 -16.91
N SER A 532 0.70 26.47 -16.30
CA SER A 532 1.36 26.04 -15.04
C SER A 532 0.44 25.85 -13.82
N PHE A 533 -0.87 25.98 -13.99
CA PHE A 533 -1.89 25.91 -12.92
C PHE A 533 -2.96 24.86 -13.17
N ASP A 534 -2.89 24.08 -14.25
CA ASP A 534 -3.91 23.08 -14.55
C ASP A 534 -3.74 21.83 -13.68
N ARG A 535 -4.76 21.47 -12.88
CA ARG A 535 -4.75 20.30 -12.02
C ARG A 535 -5.27 19.03 -12.69
N ALA A 536 -6.08 19.14 -13.72
CA ALA A 536 -6.56 18.00 -14.49
C ALA A 536 -7.00 18.43 -15.88
N VAL A 537 -6.76 17.56 -16.85
CA VAL A 537 -7.23 17.72 -18.23
C VAL A 537 -8.04 16.50 -18.65
N ARG A 538 -9.14 16.75 -19.36
CA ARG A 538 -10.01 15.69 -19.87
C ARG A 538 -10.38 16.01 -21.32
N VAL A 539 -10.46 14.98 -22.15
CA VAL A 539 -11.09 15.07 -23.46
C VAL A 539 -12.51 14.52 -23.36
N GLN A 540 -13.50 15.32 -23.71
CA GLN A 540 -14.89 14.88 -23.83
C GLN A 540 -15.27 14.69 -25.28
N ILE A 541 -16.02 13.63 -25.56
CA ILE A 541 -16.51 13.25 -26.88
C ILE A 541 -18.03 13.27 -26.88
N SER A 542 -18.63 13.79 -27.96
CA SER A 542 -20.08 14.04 -28.06
C SER A 542 -20.89 12.82 -28.47
N SER A 543 -20.30 11.69 -28.82
CA SER A 543 -21.01 10.50 -29.26
C SER A 543 -20.45 9.21 -28.66
N PRO A 544 -21.32 8.27 -28.25
CA PRO A 544 -20.92 6.96 -27.76
C PRO A 544 -20.49 5.98 -28.86
N ASN A 545 -20.85 6.25 -30.13
CA ASN A 545 -20.66 5.31 -31.23
C ASN A 545 -19.41 5.65 -32.06
N ILE A 546 -18.29 5.85 -31.40
CA ILE A 546 -16.99 6.11 -32.05
C ILE A 546 -16.07 4.94 -31.73
N ARG A 547 -15.35 4.45 -32.74
CA ARG A 547 -14.25 3.53 -32.57
C ARG A 547 -12.94 4.25 -32.83
N PHE A 548 -11.97 4.05 -31.98
CA PHE A 548 -10.67 4.67 -32.12
C PHE A 548 -9.56 3.90 -31.38
N ASN A 549 -8.33 4.20 -31.77
CA ASN A 549 -7.12 3.76 -31.09
C ASN A 549 -6.40 4.96 -30.50
N ALA A 550 -6.05 4.95 -29.20
CA ALA A 550 -5.16 5.94 -28.64
C ALA A 550 -3.73 5.55 -28.99
N LEU A 551 -3.03 6.44 -29.70
CA LEU A 551 -1.70 6.13 -30.21
C LEU A 551 -0.57 6.63 -29.31
N SER A 552 -0.74 7.77 -28.65
CA SER A 552 0.25 8.33 -27.69
C SER A 552 -0.31 9.55 -26.97
N VAL A 553 0.23 9.81 -25.80
CA VAL A 553 0.06 11.07 -25.05
C VAL A 553 1.37 11.82 -25.07
#